data_eb5f63f0db13a55cc57ddc2c9631cd16
#
_entry.id   eb5f63f0db13a55cc57ddc2c9631cd16
#
_cell.length_a   1.000
_cell.length_b   1.000
_cell.length_c   1.000
_cell.angle_alpha   90.00
_cell.angle_beta   90.00
_cell.angle_gamma   90.00
#
_symmetry.space_group_name_H-M   'P 1'
#
loop_
_entity.id
_entity.type
_entity.pdbx_description
1 polymer ?
#
loop_
_entity_poly.entity_id
_entity_poly.type
_entity_poly.pdbx_seq_one_letter_code
_entity_poly.pdbx_strand_id
1 'polypeptide(L)'
;MKNISKTVKLGLCAAVLIGLAGCAKTQKETTTQVAPETTTVAAQTQEAPQWVATYTNISNPSSVKEVKALLSAYLDKESVEKFFEFVNDYNAIVGETGLQGDFASFTKTEYDVEKISSLWTAKHGDFVGTNCRINTYALLKNKITIPKIAADSDLLFIDNDAIDKGHLFSADEKGDLNRLFSRVETEATTDVKTHAKKMEQFLSQFTFDENARMLSVVIHDNLDGESLFIGHVGVLVPTGDGFLFVE
;
A
#
# COMPACT_ATOMS: atom_id res chain seq x y z
N MET A 1 -25.85 -34.20 7.20
CA MET A 1 -24.51 -34.36 6.60
C MET A 1 -24.01 -32.95 6.25
N LYS A 2 -23.13 -32.39 7.08
CA LYS A 2 -22.60 -31.02 6.89
C LYS A 2 -21.30 -31.11 6.09
N ASN A 3 -21.29 -30.52 4.88
CA ASN A 3 -20.07 -30.31 4.11
C ASN A 3 -19.25 -29.21 4.78
N ILE A 4 -18.10 -29.57 5.33
CA ILE A 4 -17.11 -28.63 5.83
C ILE A 4 -16.20 -28.28 4.66
N SER A 5 -16.39 -27.11 4.09
CA SER A 5 -15.47 -26.53 3.14
C SER A 5 -14.18 -26.13 3.89
N LYS A 6 -13.08 -26.78 3.53
CA LYS A 6 -11.75 -26.41 4.04
C LYS A 6 -11.26 -25.17 3.31
N THR A 7 -11.35 -24.02 3.97
CA THR A 7 -10.78 -22.76 3.47
C THR A 7 -9.26 -22.82 3.63
N VAL A 8 -8.56 -22.85 2.52
CA VAL A 8 -7.09 -22.72 2.47
C VAL A 8 -6.76 -21.26 2.75
N LYS A 9 -6.10 -21.00 3.88
CA LYS A 9 -5.59 -19.68 4.21
C LYS A 9 -4.29 -19.45 3.42
N LEU A 10 -4.40 -18.77 2.28
CA LEU A 10 -3.24 -18.26 1.57
C LEU A 10 -3.03 -16.80 1.99
N GLY A 11 -1.89 -16.49 2.57
CA GLY A 11 -1.44 -15.11 2.71
C GLY A 11 -1.13 -14.56 1.30
N LEU A 12 -2.05 -13.76 0.74
CA LEU A 12 -1.92 -13.26 -0.61
C LEU A 12 -1.20 -11.92 -0.58
N CYS A 13 0.08 -11.91 -0.96
CA CYS A 13 0.74 -10.70 -1.44
C CYS A 13 0.29 -10.48 -2.89
N ALA A 14 -0.64 -9.58 -3.14
CA ALA A 14 -1.05 -9.21 -4.49
C ALA A 14 -0.18 -8.05 -4.98
N ALA A 15 0.69 -8.31 -5.96
CA ALA A 15 1.41 -7.28 -6.69
C ALA A 15 0.57 -6.82 -7.88
N VAL A 16 0.19 -5.54 -7.93
CA VAL A 16 -0.47 -4.93 -9.09
C VAL A 16 0.55 -4.09 -9.84
N LEU A 17 0.84 -4.46 -11.09
CA LEU A 17 1.73 -3.71 -11.98
C LEU A 17 0.92 -2.93 -13.01
N ILE A 18 1.12 -1.62 -13.06
CA ILE A 18 0.59 -0.76 -14.13
C ILE A 18 1.67 -0.64 -15.20
N GLY A 19 1.43 -1.28 -16.34
CA GLY A 19 2.31 -1.17 -17.52
C GLY A 19 2.08 0.12 -18.29
N LEU A 20 3.13 0.87 -18.55
CA LEU A 20 3.14 2.00 -19.49
C LEU A 20 3.26 1.46 -20.93
N ALA A 21 2.26 1.73 -21.75
CA ALA A 21 2.27 1.39 -23.17
C ALA A 21 3.13 2.39 -23.95
N GLY A 22 4.28 1.93 -24.44
CA GLY A 22 5.10 2.65 -25.41
C GLY A 22 4.62 2.41 -26.85
N CYS A 23 4.39 3.49 -27.61
CA CYS A 23 4.04 3.45 -29.02
C CYS A 23 5.24 3.01 -29.86
N ALA A 24 5.12 1.90 -30.59
CA ALA A 24 6.02 1.53 -31.68
C ALA A 24 5.29 1.56 -33.01
N LYS A 25 5.93 2.16 -34.01
CA LYS A 25 5.43 2.39 -35.36
C LYS A 25 5.37 1.10 -36.19
N THR A 26 4.30 0.97 -36.93
CA THR A 26 3.97 -0.09 -37.89
C THR A 26 4.90 -0.06 -39.11
N GLN A 27 5.48 -1.20 -39.46
CA GLN A 27 5.90 -1.52 -40.82
C GLN A 27 5.04 -2.69 -41.34
N LYS A 28 4.57 -2.51 -42.56
CA LYS A 28 3.62 -3.35 -43.28
C LYS A 28 4.39 -4.33 -44.16
N GLU A 29 4.27 -5.62 -43.90
CA GLU A 29 4.60 -6.62 -44.90
C GLU A 29 3.40 -7.56 -45.11
N THR A 30 3.05 -7.71 -46.39
CA THR A 30 1.93 -8.51 -46.87
C THR A 30 2.42 -9.90 -47.18
N THR A 31 1.91 -10.92 -46.46
CA THR A 31 2.03 -12.31 -46.91
C THR A 31 0.69 -13.01 -46.72
N THR A 32 0.14 -13.45 -47.85
CA THR A 32 -1.12 -14.19 -47.92
C THR A 32 -0.87 -15.64 -47.49
N GLN A 33 -1.50 -16.10 -46.42
CA GLN A 33 -1.66 -17.53 -46.12
C GLN A 33 -3.10 -17.84 -45.69
N VAL A 34 -3.56 -18.95 -46.27
CA VAL A 34 -4.88 -19.56 -46.16
C VAL A 34 -5.15 -20.00 -44.71
N ALA A 35 -6.30 -19.61 -44.16
CA ALA A 35 -6.73 -19.93 -42.80
C ALA A 35 -7.29 -21.33 -42.67
N PRO A 36 -7.01 -22.08 -41.58
CA PRO A 36 -7.84 -23.19 -41.13
C PRO A 36 -9.04 -22.64 -40.30
N GLU A 37 -10.21 -23.18 -40.55
CA GLU A 37 -11.43 -22.89 -39.79
C GLU A 37 -11.24 -23.21 -38.31
N THR A 38 -11.19 -22.19 -37.49
CA THR A 38 -11.17 -22.33 -36.02
C THR A 38 -12.59 -22.19 -35.50
N THR A 39 -13.15 -23.27 -35.00
CA THR A 39 -14.41 -23.27 -34.24
C THR A 39 -14.24 -22.37 -33.02
N THR A 40 -14.84 -21.19 -33.08
CA THR A 40 -14.84 -20.23 -31.97
C THR A 40 -15.79 -20.74 -30.88
N VAL A 41 -15.22 -21.40 -29.86
CA VAL A 41 -15.94 -21.58 -28.59
C VAL A 41 -16.07 -20.19 -27.97
N ALA A 42 -17.31 -19.68 -27.91
CA ALA A 42 -17.63 -18.45 -27.24
C ALA A 42 -17.19 -18.57 -25.76
N ALA A 43 -16.08 -17.92 -25.41
CA ALA A 43 -15.70 -17.74 -24.04
C ALA A 43 -16.80 -16.88 -23.38
N GLN A 44 -17.54 -17.47 -22.44
CA GLN A 44 -18.40 -16.73 -21.55
C GLN A 44 -17.49 -15.79 -20.76
N THR A 45 -17.50 -14.52 -21.12
CA THR A 45 -16.93 -13.44 -20.31
C THR A 45 -17.77 -13.39 -19.04
N GLN A 46 -17.33 -14.06 -17.98
CA GLN A 46 -17.83 -13.79 -16.64
C GLN A 46 -17.51 -12.32 -16.37
N GLU A 47 -18.53 -11.48 -16.28
CA GLU A 47 -18.36 -10.11 -15.84
C GLU A 47 -17.64 -10.16 -14.47
N ALA A 48 -16.49 -9.51 -14.39
CA ALA A 48 -15.78 -9.37 -13.12
C ALA A 48 -16.72 -8.69 -12.12
N PRO A 49 -16.78 -9.13 -10.87
CA PRO A 49 -17.65 -8.51 -9.88
C PRO A 49 -17.33 -7.01 -9.82
N GLN A 50 -18.36 -6.20 -9.98
CA GLN A 50 -18.23 -4.76 -9.96
C GLN A 50 -18.02 -4.31 -8.51
N TRP A 51 -16.75 -4.12 -8.12
CA TRP A 51 -16.39 -3.62 -6.81
C TRP A 51 -16.76 -2.14 -6.71
N VAL A 52 -17.53 -1.79 -5.70
CA VAL A 52 -17.81 -0.40 -5.37
C VAL A 52 -16.84 0.00 -4.28
N ALA A 53 -15.89 0.87 -4.61
CA ALA A 53 -14.98 1.45 -3.65
C ALA A 53 -15.55 2.77 -3.10
N THR A 54 -15.52 2.92 -1.79
CA THR A 54 -15.76 4.19 -1.11
C THR A 54 -14.50 4.62 -0.39
N TYR A 55 -14.33 5.92 -0.14
CA TYR A 55 -13.17 6.44 0.55
C TYR A 55 -13.55 7.55 1.54
N THR A 56 -12.68 7.76 2.50
CA THR A 56 -12.71 8.89 3.46
C THR A 56 -11.29 9.34 3.76
N ASN A 57 -11.10 10.62 4.09
CA ASN A 57 -9.86 11.12 4.69
C ASN A 57 -9.89 11.04 6.23
N ILE A 58 -10.87 10.36 6.81
CA ILE A 58 -11.05 10.21 8.26
C ILE A 58 -11.11 11.60 8.94
N SER A 59 -11.76 12.56 8.28
CA SER A 59 -11.71 13.96 8.71
C SER A 59 -12.93 14.41 9.53
N ASN A 60 -13.84 13.51 9.86
CA ASN A 60 -14.96 13.80 10.75
C ASN A 60 -15.15 12.75 11.86
N PRO A 61 -15.90 13.09 12.95
CA PRO A 61 -16.08 12.18 14.08
C PRO A 61 -16.72 10.83 13.72
N SER A 62 -17.55 10.75 12.68
CA SER A 62 -18.22 9.52 12.26
C SER A 62 -17.21 8.56 11.66
N SER A 63 -16.44 8.99 10.66
CA SER A 63 -15.42 8.16 10.00
C SER A 63 -14.28 7.80 10.97
N VAL A 64 -13.85 8.72 11.84
CA VAL A 64 -12.89 8.42 12.91
C VAL A 64 -13.36 7.26 13.78
N LYS A 65 -14.61 7.33 14.25
CA LYS A 65 -15.18 6.30 15.11
C LYS A 65 -15.27 4.95 14.41
N GLU A 66 -15.73 4.93 13.16
CA GLU A 66 -15.89 3.73 12.37
C GLU A 66 -14.54 3.07 12.07
N VAL A 67 -13.59 3.81 11.48
CA VAL A 67 -12.27 3.30 11.12
C VAL A 67 -11.51 2.85 12.36
N LYS A 68 -11.55 3.60 13.46
CA LYS A 68 -10.91 3.23 14.71
C LYS A 68 -11.47 1.94 15.28
N ALA A 69 -12.78 1.73 15.23
CA ALA A 69 -13.42 0.49 15.69
C ALA A 69 -12.99 -0.71 14.83
N LEU A 70 -12.96 -0.55 13.49
CA LEU A 70 -12.55 -1.61 12.58
C LEU A 70 -11.07 -1.98 12.78
N LEU A 71 -10.17 -1.01 12.88
CA LEU A 71 -8.75 -1.27 13.11
C LEU A 71 -8.51 -1.94 14.48
N SER A 72 -9.17 -1.45 15.54
CA SER A 72 -9.00 -1.98 16.91
C SER A 72 -9.53 -3.40 17.09
N ALA A 73 -10.35 -3.90 16.16
CA ALA A 73 -10.81 -5.29 16.18
C ALA A 73 -9.71 -6.29 15.78
N TYR A 74 -8.68 -5.85 15.04
CA TYR A 74 -7.65 -6.71 14.46
C TYR A 74 -6.22 -6.31 14.85
N LEU A 75 -5.99 -5.05 15.16
CA LEU A 75 -4.67 -4.50 15.42
C LEU A 75 -4.48 -4.16 16.89
N ASP A 76 -3.24 -3.94 17.27
CA ASP A 76 -2.88 -3.53 18.61
C ASP A 76 -3.43 -2.14 18.93
N LYS A 77 -3.99 -1.98 20.13
CA LYS A 77 -4.67 -0.74 20.54
C LYS A 77 -3.72 0.47 20.55
N GLU A 78 -2.50 0.30 21.06
CA GLU A 78 -1.53 1.38 21.13
C GLU A 78 -1.12 1.83 19.72
N SER A 79 -0.92 0.88 18.80
CA SER A 79 -0.63 1.15 17.40
C SER A 79 -1.75 1.92 16.70
N VAL A 80 -3.00 1.57 16.97
CA VAL A 80 -4.17 2.28 16.43
C VAL A 80 -4.27 3.68 17.01
N GLU A 81 -4.07 3.86 18.32
CA GLU A 81 -4.05 5.20 18.95
C GLU A 81 -2.95 6.06 18.34
N LYS A 82 -1.74 5.52 18.13
CA LYS A 82 -0.62 6.26 17.52
C LYS A 82 -0.94 6.71 16.11
N PHE A 83 -1.54 5.85 15.28
CA PHE A 83 -1.99 6.23 13.95
C PHE A 83 -3.02 7.39 14.01
N PHE A 84 -3.97 7.32 14.93
CA PHE A 84 -4.96 8.39 15.08
C PHE A 84 -4.39 9.70 15.64
N GLU A 85 -3.26 9.68 16.35
CA GLU A 85 -2.52 10.91 16.66
C GLU A 85 -2.09 11.62 15.37
N PHE A 86 -1.53 10.88 14.39
CA PHE A 86 -1.12 11.45 13.10
C PHE A 86 -2.32 12.00 12.31
N VAL A 87 -3.40 11.22 12.22
CA VAL A 87 -4.63 11.62 11.53
C VAL A 87 -5.22 12.89 12.16
N ASN A 88 -5.33 12.94 13.48
CA ASN A 88 -5.92 14.06 14.19
C ASN A 88 -5.05 15.33 14.07
N ASP A 89 -3.72 15.20 14.14
CA ASP A 89 -2.81 16.33 13.97
C ASP A 89 -2.93 16.90 12.55
N TYR A 90 -2.92 16.03 11.53
CA TYR A 90 -3.11 16.46 10.15
C TYR A 90 -4.46 17.17 9.95
N ASN A 91 -5.55 16.55 10.38
CA ASN A 91 -6.89 17.12 10.20
C ASN A 91 -7.10 18.43 10.96
N ALA A 92 -6.49 18.57 12.14
CA ALA A 92 -6.56 19.82 12.92
C ALA A 92 -5.83 20.99 12.23
N ILE A 93 -4.81 20.69 11.42
CA ILE A 93 -4.01 21.72 10.73
C ILE A 93 -4.60 22.08 9.38
N VAL A 94 -4.93 21.08 8.56
CA VAL A 94 -5.39 21.33 7.19
C VAL A 94 -6.87 21.70 7.11
N GLY A 95 -7.66 21.39 8.13
CA GLY A 95 -9.05 21.82 8.26
C GLY A 95 -9.90 21.46 7.04
N GLU A 96 -10.73 22.40 6.59
CA GLU A 96 -11.66 22.23 5.46
C GLU A 96 -10.98 22.51 4.10
N THR A 97 -9.90 21.80 3.78
CA THR A 97 -9.16 21.94 2.51
C THR A 97 -9.53 20.90 1.46
N GLY A 98 -10.79 20.48 1.42
CA GLY A 98 -11.29 19.49 0.46
C GLY A 98 -11.18 18.05 0.92
N LEU A 99 -10.97 17.80 2.22
CA LEU A 99 -10.96 16.45 2.79
C LEU A 99 -12.37 15.85 2.79
N GLN A 100 -12.46 14.58 2.38
CA GLN A 100 -13.69 13.80 2.43
C GLN A 100 -13.92 13.26 3.86
N GLY A 101 -14.93 13.75 4.53
CA GLY A 101 -15.23 13.39 5.92
C GLY A 101 -15.87 12.02 6.07
N ASP A 102 -17.03 11.82 5.47
CA ASP A 102 -17.74 10.53 5.48
C ASP A 102 -17.27 9.64 4.32
N PHE A 103 -17.56 8.34 4.41
CA PHE A 103 -17.34 7.45 3.28
C PHE A 103 -18.20 7.87 2.09
N ALA A 104 -17.58 8.10 0.95
CA ALA A 104 -18.22 8.45 -0.31
C ALA A 104 -17.66 7.62 -1.47
N SER A 105 -18.43 7.50 -2.55
CA SER A 105 -17.93 6.86 -3.76
C SER A 105 -16.66 7.55 -4.26
N PHE A 106 -15.68 6.75 -4.68
CA PHE A 106 -14.43 7.30 -5.17
C PHE A 106 -14.69 8.12 -6.44
N THR A 107 -14.37 9.38 -6.37
CA THR A 107 -14.31 10.30 -7.51
C THR A 107 -12.92 10.92 -7.53
N LYS A 108 -12.45 11.37 -8.71
CA LYS A 108 -11.19 12.10 -8.76
C LYS A 108 -11.30 13.33 -7.86
N THR A 109 -10.54 13.34 -6.77
CA THR A 109 -10.50 14.45 -5.83
C THR A 109 -9.31 15.35 -6.18
N GLU A 110 -9.56 16.65 -6.25
CA GLU A 110 -8.49 17.65 -6.39
C GLU A 110 -8.28 18.30 -5.02
N TYR A 111 -7.11 18.08 -4.45
CA TYR A 111 -6.69 18.72 -3.21
C TYR A 111 -5.97 20.03 -3.51
N ASP A 112 -6.20 21.05 -2.68
CA ASP A 112 -5.39 22.27 -2.69
C ASP A 112 -4.03 21.99 -2.00
N VAL A 113 -3.14 21.35 -2.75
CA VAL A 113 -1.84 20.90 -2.24
C VAL A 113 -0.98 22.06 -1.76
N GLU A 114 -1.03 23.22 -2.41
CA GLU A 114 -0.26 24.41 -2.01
C GLU A 114 -0.75 24.93 -0.65
N LYS A 115 -2.05 25.03 -0.48
CA LYS A 115 -2.64 25.48 0.79
C LYS A 115 -2.35 24.47 1.91
N ILE A 116 -2.53 23.16 1.66
CA ILE A 116 -2.23 22.10 2.63
C ILE A 116 -0.77 22.19 3.05
N SER A 117 0.16 22.27 2.10
CA SER A 117 1.59 22.36 2.36
C SER A 117 1.94 23.63 3.17
N SER A 118 1.34 24.76 2.83
CA SER A 118 1.57 26.02 3.54
C SER A 118 1.09 25.97 5.01
N LEU A 119 -0.10 25.40 5.25
CA LEU A 119 -0.65 25.23 6.59
C LEU A 119 0.21 24.27 7.42
N TRP A 120 0.63 23.16 6.83
CA TRP A 120 1.48 22.18 7.47
C TRP A 120 2.85 22.77 7.86
N THR A 121 3.53 23.40 6.90
CA THR A 121 4.84 24.02 7.13
C THR A 121 4.78 25.14 8.18
N ALA A 122 3.71 25.94 8.18
CA ALA A 122 3.52 26.99 9.19
C ALA A 122 3.44 26.43 10.62
N LYS A 123 2.93 25.20 10.79
CA LYS A 123 2.79 24.54 12.09
C LYS A 123 4.01 23.72 12.48
N HIS A 124 4.56 22.96 11.54
CA HIS A 124 5.58 21.91 11.80
C HIS A 124 6.97 22.23 11.24
N GLY A 125 7.14 23.39 10.56
CA GLY A 125 8.43 23.76 9.98
C GLY A 125 8.86 22.78 8.88
N ASP A 126 10.02 22.17 9.06
CA ASP A 126 10.62 21.24 8.10
C ASP A 126 10.23 19.76 8.30
N PHE A 127 9.35 19.46 9.26
CA PHE A 127 8.76 18.13 9.37
C PHE A 127 7.72 17.93 8.28
N VAL A 128 8.03 17.07 7.33
CA VAL A 128 7.19 16.85 6.12
C VAL A 128 5.92 16.03 6.38
N GLY A 129 5.72 15.52 7.59
CA GLY A 129 4.58 14.66 7.95
C GLY A 129 4.89 13.19 7.78
N THR A 130 3.85 12.36 7.90
CA THR A 130 3.92 10.92 7.71
C THR A 130 3.52 10.53 6.28
N ASN A 131 3.92 9.33 5.87
CA ASN A 131 3.56 8.76 4.58
C ASN A 131 3.01 7.33 4.76
N CYS A 132 2.64 6.68 3.65
CA CYS A 132 2.05 5.35 3.65
C CYS A 132 2.94 4.31 4.38
N ARG A 133 4.27 4.35 4.26
CA ARG A 133 5.18 3.43 4.96
C ARG A 133 5.22 3.68 6.46
N ILE A 134 5.32 4.93 6.87
CA ILE A 134 5.32 5.33 8.29
C ILE A 134 3.99 4.96 8.95
N ASN A 135 2.86 5.27 8.30
CA ASN A 135 1.53 4.96 8.80
C ASN A 135 1.28 3.45 8.90
N THR A 136 1.67 2.69 7.86
CA THR A 136 1.56 1.23 7.87
C THR A 136 2.40 0.59 8.97
N TYR A 137 3.66 1.06 9.13
CA TYR A 137 4.52 0.56 10.21
C TYR A 137 3.96 0.90 11.59
N ALA A 138 3.46 2.11 11.81
CA ALA A 138 2.82 2.50 13.07
C ALA A 138 1.68 1.56 13.44
N LEU A 139 0.84 1.17 12.47
CA LEU A 139 -0.28 0.25 12.68
C LEU A 139 0.15 -1.20 12.92
N LEU A 140 1.22 -1.67 12.25
CA LEU A 140 1.59 -3.09 12.22
C LEU A 140 2.78 -3.47 13.10
N LYS A 141 3.56 -2.52 13.65
CA LYS A 141 4.82 -2.79 14.36
C LYS A 141 4.72 -3.86 15.47
N ASN A 142 3.60 -3.92 16.18
CA ASN A 142 3.33 -4.90 17.24
C ASN A 142 2.72 -6.22 16.70
N LYS A 143 2.54 -6.34 15.39
CA LYS A 143 1.95 -7.48 14.68
C LYS A 143 2.90 -8.12 13.65
N ILE A 144 4.12 -7.62 13.56
CA ILE A 144 5.15 -8.14 12.66
C ILE A 144 6.39 -8.46 13.48
N THR A 145 6.90 -9.68 13.30
CA THR A 145 8.26 -10.02 13.76
C THR A 145 9.24 -9.74 12.64
N ILE A 146 10.14 -8.79 12.89
CA ILE A 146 11.13 -8.30 11.91
C ILE A 146 12.49 -8.93 12.22
N PRO A 147 13.08 -9.69 11.27
CA PRO A 147 14.37 -10.34 11.48
C PRO A 147 15.52 -9.32 11.51
N LYS A 148 16.65 -9.68 12.14
CA LYS A 148 17.86 -8.86 12.18
C LYS A 148 18.67 -9.00 10.88
N ILE A 149 18.05 -8.62 9.75
CA ILE A 149 18.69 -8.54 8.44
C ILE A 149 19.30 -7.16 8.20
N ALA A 150 20.11 -7.04 7.14
CA ALA A 150 20.60 -5.73 6.71
C ALA A 150 19.43 -4.81 6.33
N ALA A 151 19.59 -3.52 6.60
CA ALA A 151 18.63 -2.49 6.21
C ALA A 151 19.26 -1.59 5.15
N ASP A 152 18.47 -1.18 4.19
CA ASP A 152 18.82 -0.14 3.23
C ASP A 152 18.15 1.18 3.63
N SER A 153 18.92 2.03 4.32
CA SER A 153 18.43 3.34 4.76
C SER A 153 18.48 4.41 3.67
N ASP A 154 19.23 4.18 2.59
CA ASP A 154 19.46 5.21 1.56
C ASP A 154 18.20 5.45 0.72
N LEU A 155 17.46 4.39 0.39
CA LEU A 155 16.15 4.50 -0.24
C LEU A 155 15.17 5.32 0.62
N LEU A 156 15.24 5.15 1.94
CA LEU A 156 14.26 5.66 2.91
C LEU A 156 14.71 6.99 3.54
N PHE A 157 15.54 7.78 2.85
CA PHE A 157 16.07 9.02 3.44
C PHE A 157 14.97 10.02 3.82
N ILE A 158 13.88 10.13 3.02
CA ILE A 158 12.72 10.99 3.33
C ILE A 158 11.97 10.46 4.55
N ASP A 159 11.74 9.13 4.63
CA ASP A 159 11.09 8.50 5.79
C ASP A 159 11.93 8.69 7.05
N ASN A 160 13.23 8.48 6.96
CA ASN A 160 14.15 8.64 8.07
C ASN A 160 14.23 10.09 8.57
N ASP A 161 14.23 11.07 7.65
CA ASP A 161 14.18 12.49 7.99
C ASP A 161 12.86 12.86 8.70
N ALA A 162 11.73 12.37 8.19
CA ALA A 162 10.43 12.56 8.81
C ALA A 162 10.35 11.93 10.21
N ILE A 163 10.87 10.71 10.38
CA ILE A 163 10.91 10.02 11.68
C ILE A 163 11.73 10.83 12.70
N ASP A 164 12.90 11.30 12.29
CA ASP A 164 13.81 12.05 13.16
C ASP A 164 13.22 13.41 13.56
N LYS A 165 12.72 14.18 12.60
CA LYS A 165 12.11 15.51 12.84
C LYS A 165 10.81 15.45 13.61
N GLY A 166 10.00 14.44 13.34
CA GLY A 166 8.72 14.22 14.01
C GLY A 166 8.84 13.44 15.33
N HIS A 167 10.03 12.92 15.67
CA HIS A 167 10.23 12.04 16.83
C HIS A 167 9.22 10.89 16.88
N LEU A 168 8.94 10.27 15.71
CA LEU A 168 7.82 9.37 15.52
C LEU A 168 8.06 7.99 16.15
N PHE A 169 9.30 7.51 16.12
CA PHE A 169 9.72 6.17 16.53
C PHE A 169 11.04 6.21 17.30
N SER A 170 11.28 5.18 18.10
CA SER A 170 12.58 4.91 18.70
C SER A 170 13.63 4.50 17.64
N ALA A 171 14.91 4.49 18.00
CA ALA A 171 15.98 4.06 17.10
C ALA A 171 15.81 2.60 16.64
N ASP A 172 15.32 1.72 17.51
CA ASP A 172 15.08 0.32 17.19
C ASP A 172 13.91 0.18 16.22
N GLU A 173 12.81 0.89 16.45
CA GLU A 173 11.63 0.91 15.55
C GLU A 173 11.96 1.50 14.18
N LYS A 174 12.75 2.58 14.14
CA LYS A 174 13.28 3.14 12.88
C LYS A 174 14.12 2.11 12.11
N GLY A 175 14.98 1.37 12.83
CA GLY A 175 15.76 0.27 12.25
C GLY A 175 14.89 -0.85 11.70
N ASP A 176 13.80 -1.18 12.38
CA ASP A 176 12.84 -2.20 11.95
C ASP A 176 12.04 -1.74 10.72
N LEU A 177 11.60 -0.47 10.67
CA LEU A 177 10.99 0.12 9.48
C LEU A 177 11.95 0.06 8.27
N ASN A 178 13.22 0.42 8.45
CA ASN A 178 14.21 0.36 7.39
C ASN A 178 14.43 -1.07 6.88
N ARG A 179 14.36 -2.10 7.74
CA ARG A 179 14.45 -3.51 7.32
C ARG A 179 13.23 -3.94 6.52
N LEU A 180 12.03 -3.58 7.00
CA LEU A 180 10.77 -3.98 6.34
C LEU A 180 10.65 -3.40 4.93
N PHE A 181 11.13 -2.19 4.72
CA PHE A 181 10.99 -1.46 3.46
C PHE A 181 12.29 -1.35 2.65
N SER A 182 13.30 -2.18 2.96
CA SER A 182 14.55 -2.23 2.20
C SER A 182 14.32 -2.60 0.73
N ARG A 183 15.24 -2.14 -0.13
CA ARG A 183 15.32 -2.61 -1.52
C ARG A 183 15.65 -4.09 -1.59
N VAL A 184 15.15 -4.74 -2.63
CA VAL A 184 15.42 -6.15 -2.94
C VAL A 184 16.06 -6.21 -4.32
N GLU A 185 17.27 -6.74 -4.41
CA GLU A 185 17.94 -6.94 -5.71
C GLU A 185 17.11 -7.81 -6.64
N THR A 186 17.05 -7.41 -7.90
CA THR A 186 16.33 -8.14 -8.93
C THR A 186 17.13 -8.21 -10.25
N GLU A 187 16.48 -8.62 -11.31
CA GLU A 187 17.07 -8.79 -12.64
C GLU A 187 16.52 -7.73 -13.59
N ALA A 188 17.32 -7.35 -14.61
CA ALA A 188 16.91 -6.46 -15.70
C ALA A 188 15.88 -7.17 -16.59
N THR A 189 14.66 -7.31 -16.12
CA THR A 189 13.57 -7.98 -16.83
C THR A 189 12.24 -7.28 -16.62
N THR A 190 11.31 -7.46 -17.54
CA THR A 190 9.90 -7.04 -17.38
C THR A 190 8.99 -8.20 -16.94
N ASP A 191 9.58 -9.36 -16.64
CA ASP A 191 8.82 -10.51 -16.15
C ASP A 191 8.38 -10.33 -14.71
N VAL A 192 7.10 -10.00 -14.55
CA VAL A 192 6.43 -9.80 -13.26
C VAL A 192 6.60 -11.01 -12.33
N LYS A 193 6.63 -12.23 -12.86
CA LYS A 193 6.75 -13.44 -12.02
C LYS A 193 8.12 -13.54 -11.37
N THR A 194 9.17 -13.13 -12.09
CA THR A 194 10.52 -13.05 -11.53
C THR A 194 10.57 -12.07 -10.39
N HIS A 195 10.03 -10.85 -10.55
CA HIS A 195 9.97 -9.84 -9.51
C HIS A 195 9.11 -10.27 -8.31
N ALA A 196 7.94 -10.83 -8.58
CA ALA A 196 7.05 -11.34 -7.53
C ALA A 196 7.74 -12.41 -6.66
N LYS A 197 8.46 -13.35 -7.28
CA LYS A 197 9.21 -14.38 -6.56
C LYS A 197 10.31 -13.81 -5.68
N LYS A 198 11.06 -12.81 -6.17
CA LYS A 198 12.09 -12.13 -5.37
C LYS A 198 11.50 -11.44 -4.14
N MET A 199 10.41 -10.69 -4.34
CA MET A 199 9.73 -10.02 -3.25
C MET A 199 9.07 -10.99 -2.26
N GLU A 200 8.49 -12.10 -2.73
CA GLU A 200 7.96 -13.17 -1.89
C GLU A 200 9.06 -13.77 -1.01
N GLN A 201 10.24 -14.07 -1.58
CA GLN A 201 11.39 -14.56 -0.82
C GLN A 201 11.85 -13.57 0.25
N PHE A 202 11.86 -12.28 -0.07
CA PHE A 202 12.20 -11.25 0.91
C PHE A 202 11.18 -11.20 2.03
N LEU A 203 9.89 -11.05 1.70
CA LEU A 203 8.81 -10.92 2.68
C LEU A 203 8.58 -12.19 3.51
N SER A 204 8.95 -13.37 3.01
CA SER A 204 8.85 -14.63 3.77
C SER A 204 9.77 -14.70 4.99
N GLN A 205 10.75 -13.80 5.10
CA GLN A 205 11.61 -13.68 6.27
C GLN A 205 10.92 -13.02 7.47
N PHE A 206 9.83 -12.30 7.22
CA PHE A 206 9.03 -11.62 8.24
C PHE A 206 7.87 -12.52 8.67
N THR A 207 7.50 -12.44 9.94
CA THR A 207 6.32 -13.15 10.44
C THR A 207 5.23 -12.13 10.76
N PHE A 208 4.10 -12.24 10.09
CA PHE A 208 2.92 -11.43 10.35
C PHE A 208 1.97 -12.20 11.29
N ASP A 209 1.36 -11.49 12.23
CA ASP A 209 0.21 -12.00 12.98
C ASP A 209 -0.91 -12.37 11.99
N GLU A 210 -1.72 -13.38 12.31
CA GLU A 210 -2.74 -13.90 11.38
C GLU A 210 -3.77 -12.86 10.93
N ASN A 211 -3.97 -11.79 11.70
CA ASN A 211 -4.90 -10.71 11.41
C ASN A 211 -4.21 -9.47 10.83
N ALA A 212 -2.87 -9.43 10.82
CA ALA A 212 -2.11 -8.34 10.24
C ALA A 212 -1.92 -8.56 8.73
N ARG A 213 -2.51 -7.70 7.93
CA ARG A 213 -2.38 -7.76 6.46
C ARG A 213 -1.80 -6.46 5.93
N MET A 214 -0.69 -6.60 5.22
CA MET A 214 -0.05 -5.50 4.49
C MET A 214 -0.31 -5.68 3.00
N LEU A 215 -0.90 -4.67 2.36
CA LEU A 215 -1.07 -4.62 0.90
C LEU A 215 -0.06 -3.64 0.34
N SER A 216 0.78 -4.09 -0.60
CA SER A 216 1.89 -3.31 -1.12
C SER A 216 1.86 -3.23 -2.64
N VAL A 217 2.25 -2.08 -3.18
CA VAL A 217 2.60 -1.90 -4.59
C VAL A 217 4.12 -1.90 -4.70
N VAL A 218 4.64 -2.90 -5.40
CA VAL A 218 6.08 -3.06 -5.63
C VAL A 218 6.47 -2.40 -6.94
N ILE A 219 7.51 -1.58 -6.91
CA ILE A 219 8.05 -0.89 -8.07
C ILE A 219 9.41 -1.51 -8.41
N HIS A 220 9.65 -1.73 -9.71
CA HIS A 220 10.97 -2.04 -10.24
C HIS A 220 11.69 -0.73 -10.55
N ASP A 221 12.78 -0.48 -9.84
CA ASP A 221 13.66 0.66 -10.03
C ASP A 221 14.94 0.20 -10.73
N ASN A 222 15.29 0.89 -11.81
CA ASN A 222 16.48 0.63 -12.61
C ASN A 222 17.33 1.90 -12.84
N LEU A 223 17.16 2.90 -11.98
CA LEU A 223 17.93 4.15 -12.09
C LEU A 223 19.35 3.98 -11.56
N ASP A 224 19.49 3.31 -10.39
CA ASP A 224 20.76 3.09 -9.71
C ASP A 224 21.05 1.58 -9.51
N GLY A 225 20.78 0.77 -10.51
CA GLY A 225 20.83 -0.69 -10.46
C GLY A 225 19.45 -1.31 -10.61
N GLU A 226 19.38 -2.64 -10.50
CA GLU A 226 18.14 -3.38 -10.66
C GLU A 226 17.58 -3.74 -9.27
N SER A 227 16.57 -3.03 -8.82
CA SER A 227 15.98 -3.27 -7.50
C SER A 227 14.46 -3.19 -7.49
N LEU A 228 13.86 -3.88 -6.51
CA LEU A 228 12.46 -3.77 -6.19
C LEU A 228 12.32 -3.02 -4.87
N PHE A 229 11.34 -2.15 -4.78
CA PHE A 229 10.97 -1.53 -3.51
C PHE A 229 9.46 -1.36 -3.37
N ILE A 230 9.00 -1.25 -2.13
CA ILE A 230 7.60 -0.97 -1.82
C ILE A 230 7.36 0.53 -1.99
N GLY A 231 6.80 0.91 -3.14
CA GLY A 231 6.51 2.31 -3.49
C GLY A 231 5.22 2.83 -2.86
N HIS A 232 4.28 1.94 -2.59
CA HIS A 232 3.03 2.27 -1.90
C HIS A 232 2.57 1.12 -1.03
N VAL A 233 1.95 1.40 0.12
CA VAL A 233 1.58 0.37 1.07
C VAL A 233 0.49 0.87 2.02
N GLY A 234 -0.33 -0.05 2.50
CA GLY A 234 -1.31 0.20 3.55
C GLY A 234 -1.71 -1.08 4.28
N VAL A 235 -2.54 -0.91 5.28
CA VAL A 235 -3.09 -1.99 6.10
C VAL A 235 -4.46 -2.38 5.60
N LEU A 236 -4.71 -3.66 5.47
CA LEU A 236 -5.98 -4.23 5.04
C LEU A 236 -6.61 -5.00 6.21
N VAL A 237 -7.79 -4.58 6.64
CA VAL A 237 -8.59 -5.30 7.65
C VAL A 237 -9.94 -5.73 7.07
N PRO A 238 -10.47 -6.90 7.45
CA PRO A 238 -11.76 -7.35 6.96
C PRO A 238 -12.90 -6.51 7.56
N THR A 239 -13.96 -6.30 6.77
CA THR A 239 -15.25 -5.76 7.18
C THR A 239 -16.32 -6.85 7.06
N GLY A 240 -17.61 -6.53 7.30
CA GLY A 240 -18.69 -7.50 7.18
C GLY A 240 -18.86 -8.08 5.77
N ASP A 241 -18.58 -7.27 4.74
CA ASP A 241 -18.85 -7.57 3.33
C ASP A 241 -17.64 -7.29 2.40
N GLY A 242 -16.51 -6.87 2.96
CA GLY A 242 -15.32 -6.57 2.16
C GLY A 242 -14.09 -6.30 3.01
N PHE A 243 -13.38 -5.25 2.67
CA PHE A 243 -12.14 -4.85 3.35
C PHE A 243 -12.06 -3.34 3.50
N LEU A 244 -11.50 -2.90 4.61
CA LEU A 244 -11.00 -1.55 4.80
C LEU A 244 -9.50 -1.53 4.48
N PHE A 245 -9.08 -0.66 3.57
CA PHE A 245 -7.68 -0.35 3.31
C PHE A 245 -7.34 1.01 3.93
N VAL A 246 -6.25 1.07 4.70
CA VAL A 246 -5.80 2.28 5.41
C VAL A 246 -4.33 2.52 5.11
N GLU A 247 -3.99 3.77 4.76
CA GLU A 247 -2.64 4.20 4.42
C GLU A 247 -2.25 5.55 5.06
#